data_c7a585d55a1b96a2caced7b7425d58a6
#
_entry.id   c7a585d55a1b96a2caced7b7425d58a6
#
_cell.length_a   1.000
_cell.length_b   1.000
_cell.length_c   1.000
_cell.angle_alpha   90.00
_cell.angle_beta   90.00
_cell.angle_gamma   90.00
#
_symmetry.space_group_name_H-M   'P 1'
#
loop_
_entity.id
_entity.type
_entity.pdbx_description
1 polymer ?
#
loop_
_entity_poly.entity_id
_entity_poly.type
_entity_poly.pdbx_seq_one_letter_code
_entity_poly.pdbx_strand_id
1 'polypeptide(L)'
;MKRAPVPPRPDLVRRPQAPFGWLEAHLLHEHWLRRLQPDATAVLLLLALAADRRGASYFSRGRMADSLGMDVGRVDRALERLLDAGLVDLRPWRSGGPDGVWQILPVERSVTTRSAGCMSVADLLRSLGVIRQPPV
;
A
#
# COMPACT_ATOMS: atom_id res chain seq x y z
N MET A 1 -2.57 33.06 -10.54
CA MET A 1 -1.88 31.81 -10.34
C MET A 1 -1.03 31.86 -9.09
N LYS A 2 -1.14 30.86 -8.28
CA LYS A 2 -0.38 30.86 -7.07
C LYS A 2 1.01 30.40 -7.30
N ARG A 3 1.95 31.04 -6.70
CA ARG A 3 3.28 30.54 -6.74
C ARG A 3 3.42 29.41 -5.79
N ALA A 4 4.21 28.44 -6.14
CA ALA A 4 4.56 27.38 -5.23
C ALA A 4 5.31 27.97 -4.06
N PRO A 5 5.04 27.53 -2.83
CA PRO A 5 5.79 28.06 -1.69
C PRO A 5 7.25 27.62 -1.76
N VAL A 6 8.10 28.50 -1.27
CA VAL A 6 9.53 28.18 -1.21
C VAL A 6 9.78 27.38 0.05
N PRO A 7 10.45 26.22 -0.06
CA PRO A 7 10.72 25.44 1.14
C PRO A 7 11.72 26.15 2.04
N PRO A 8 11.70 25.90 3.36
CA PRO A 8 12.60 26.57 4.30
C PRO A 8 14.08 26.35 3.98
N ARG A 9 14.41 25.22 3.42
CA ARG A 9 15.79 24.90 3.10
C ARG A 9 15.89 24.49 1.63
N PRO A 10 15.83 25.44 0.71
CA PRO A 10 15.88 25.10 -0.72
C PRO A 10 17.21 24.49 -1.16
N ASP A 11 18.24 24.63 -0.32
CA ASP A 11 19.55 24.05 -0.59
C ASP A 11 19.60 22.55 -0.21
N LEU A 12 18.57 22.04 0.49
CA LEU A 12 18.58 20.66 0.97
C LEU A 12 17.45 19.84 0.38
N VAL A 13 17.33 19.86 -0.92
CA VAL A 13 16.28 19.08 -1.58
C VAL A 13 16.61 17.60 -1.51
N ARG A 14 15.66 16.80 -1.03
CA ARG A 14 15.86 15.37 -0.92
C ARG A 14 15.94 14.72 -2.29
N ARG A 15 16.75 13.71 -2.39
CA ARG A 15 16.81 12.87 -3.57
C ARG A 15 16.78 11.43 -3.11
N PRO A 16 16.08 10.55 -3.85
CA PRO A 16 16.06 9.14 -3.46
C PRO A 16 17.47 8.58 -3.45
N GLN A 17 17.78 7.86 -2.37
CA GLN A 17 19.05 7.17 -2.26
C GLN A 17 18.78 5.68 -2.17
N ALA A 18 19.41 4.91 -2.99
CA ALA A 18 19.21 3.46 -2.96
C ALA A 18 19.91 2.84 -1.76
N PRO A 19 19.29 1.87 -1.09
CA PRO A 19 17.99 1.35 -1.41
C PRO A 19 16.88 2.23 -0.84
N PHE A 20 15.76 2.28 -1.53
CA PHE A 20 14.62 3.03 -1.04
C PHE A 20 13.32 2.32 -1.41
N GLY A 21 12.27 2.58 -0.64
CA GLY A 21 10.93 2.10 -0.96
C GLY A 21 10.06 3.26 -1.42
N TRP A 22 8.86 2.96 -1.89
CA TRP A 22 7.96 4.00 -2.37
C TRP A 22 6.51 3.62 -2.12
N LEU A 23 5.68 4.63 -2.07
CA LEU A 23 4.23 4.48 -1.96
C LEU A 23 3.58 5.55 -2.82
N GLU A 24 2.40 5.24 -3.31
CA GLU A 24 1.70 6.18 -4.18
C GLU A 24 1.09 7.32 -3.38
N ALA A 25 1.18 8.52 -3.90
CA ALA A 25 0.63 9.69 -3.22
C ALA A 25 -0.89 9.65 -3.10
N HIS A 26 -1.58 8.91 -3.96
CA HIS A 26 -3.03 8.87 -3.85
C HIS A 26 -3.51 8.11 -2.59
N LEU A 27 -2.61 7.42 -1.91
CA LEU A 27 -2.94 6.90 -0.59
C LEU A 27 -3.33 8.02 0.35
N LEU A 28 -2.71 9.17 0.20
CA LEU A 28 -3.05 10.33 1.00
C LEU A 28 -4.31 10.99 0.44
N HIS A 29 -4.35 11.19 -0.86
CA HIS A 29 -5.41 11.98 -1.49
C HIS A 29 -6.76 11.28 -1.51
N GLU A 30 -6.78 9.97 -1.40
CA GLU A 30 -8.03 9.21 -1.38
C GLU A 30 -8.37 8.69 0.00
N HIS A 31 -7.80 9.31 1.03
CA HIS A 31 -8.15 9.03 2.42
C HIS A 31 -7.80 7.61 2.90
N TRP A 32 -6.88 6.94 2.20
CA TRP A 32 -6.47 5.61 2.63
C TRP A 32 -5.84 5.62 4.00
N LEU A 33 -5.03 6.65 4.29
CA LEU A 33 -4.33 6.70 5.59
C LEU A 33 -5.31 6.78 6.74
N ARG A 34 -6.40 7.54 6.56
CA ARG A 34 -7.41 7.63 7.59
C ARG A 34 -8.11 6.29 7.76
N ARG A 35 -8.41 5.63 6.66
CA ARG A 35 -9.11 4.34 6.70
C ARG A 35 -8.25 3.25 7.31
N LEU A 36 -6.95 3.29 7.06
CA LEU A 36 -6.05 2.27 7.57
C LEU A 36 -5.75 2.45 9.05
N GLN A 37 -5.77 3.67 9.55
CA GLN A 37 -5.40 3.97 10.91
C GLN A 37 -3.89 3.83 11.11
N PRO A 38 -3.33 4.34 12.20
CA PRO A 38 -1.88 4.42 12.34
C PRO A 38 -1.14 3.10 12.28
N ASP A 39 -1.64 2.06 12.91
CA ASP A 39 -0.89 0.80 12.94
C ASP A 39 -0.77 0.18 11.57
N ALA A 40 -1.87 0.14 10.81
CA ALA A 40 -1.81 -0.43 9.47
C ALA A 40 -0.98 0.45 8.54
N THR A 41 -1.04 1.76 8.73
CA THR A 41 -0.21 2.67 7.94
C THR A 41 1.27 2.40 8.22
N ALA A 42 1.63 2.19 9.50
CA ALA A 42 3.01 1.90 9.86
C ALA A 42 3.49 0.58 9.25
N VAL A 43 2.65 -0.44 9.27
CA VAL A 43 3.01 -1.73 8.69
C VAL A 43 3.15 -1.60 7.17
N LEU A 44 2.27 -0.87 6.54
CA LEU A 44 2.37 -0.64 5.09
C LEU A 44 3.68 0.06 4.76
N LEU A 45 4.05 1.06 5.55
CA LEU A 45 5.32 1.75 5.34
C LEU A 45 6.50 0.78 5.47
N LEU A 46 6.49 -0.05 6.49
CA LEU A 46 7.56 -1.02 6.68
C LEU A 46 7.66 -1.95 5.49
N LEU A 47 6.52 -2.46 5.01
CA LEU A 47 6.51 -3.37 3.88
C LEU A 47 7.01 -2.68 2.61
N ALA A 48 6.68 -1.40 2.43
CA ALA A 48 7.17 -0.66 1.27
C ALA A 48 8.69 -0.49 1.31
N LEU A 49 9.22 -0.24 2.52
CA LEU A 49 10.66 -0.05 2.65
C LEU A 49 11.42 -1.36 2.51
N ALA A 50 10.78 -2.48 2.86
CA ALA A 50 11.42 -3.79 2.77
C ALA A 50 11.21 -4.49 1.44
N ALA A 51 10.38 -3.93 0.58
CA ALA A 51 9.97 -4.62 -0.64
C ALA A 51 11.05 -4.63 -1.70
N ASP A 52 11.06 -5.71 -2.47
CA ASP A 52 11.89 -5.77 -3.65
C ASP A 52 11.14 -5.11 -4.81
N ARG A 53 11.64 -5.28 -6.03
CA ARG A 53 11.03 -4.64 -7.20
C ARG A 53 9.61 -5.10 -7.45
N ARG A 54 9.25 -6.28 -7.01
CA ARG A 54 7.91 -6.80 -7.21
C ARG A 54 7.00 -6.53 -6.03
N GLY A 55 7.48 -5.78 -5.06
CA GLY A 55 6.71 -5.46 -3.87
C GLY A 55 6.76 -6.54 -2.80
N ALA A 56 7.65 -7.51 -2.94
CA ALA A 56 7.69 -8.66 -2.03
C ALA A 56 8.69 -8.45 -0.91
N SER A 57 8.32 -8.88 0.28
CA SER A 57 9.23 -8.86 1.42
C SER A 57 9.05 -10.11 2.24
N TYR A 58 10.07 -10.42 3.03
CA TYR A 58 10.08 -11.67 3.78
C TYR A 58 10.10 -11.44 5.29
N PHE A 59 9.71 -10.29 5.75
CA PHE A 59 9.69 -10.01 7.18
C PHE A 59 8.66 -10.88 7.87
N SER A 60 9.07 -11.53 8.96
CA SER A 60 8.11 -12.22 9.80
C SER A 60 7.34 -11.20 10.62
N ARG A 61 6.21 -11.60 11.15
CA ARG A 61 5.41 -10.72 12.00
C ARG A 61 6.19 -10.28 13.23
N GLY A 62 6.99 -11.16 13.79
CA GLY A 62 7.83 -10.81 14.93
C GLY A 62 8.85 -9.75 14.60
N ARG A 63 9.47 -9.84 13.42
CA ARG A 63 10.42 -8.83 13.00
C ARG A 63 9.74 -7.51 12.69
N MET A 64 8.52 -7.56 12.17
CA MET A 64 7.74 -6.34 11.97
C MET A 64 7.48 -5.66 13.29
N ALA A 65 7.05 -6.43 14.28
CA ALA A 65 6.77 -5.91 15.61
C ALA A 65 8.01 -5.26 16.22
N ASP A 66 9.14 -5.93 16.13
CA ASP A 66 10.39 -5.37 16.64
C ASP A 66 10.76 -4.09 15.92
N SER A 67 10.65 -4.07 14.60
CA SER A 67 11.03 -2.91 13.81
C SER A 67 10.13 -1.71 14.06
N LEU A 68 8.86 -1.96 14.35
CA LEU A 68 7.90 -0.89 14.55
C LEU A 68 7.68 -0.52 16.02
N GLY A 69 8.25 -1.29 16.93
CA GLY A 69 8.07 -1.01 18.35
C GLY A 69 6.65 -1.26 18.81
N MET A 70 5.97 -2.25 18.24
CA MET A 70 4.62 -2.59 18.67
C MET A 70 4.54 -4.09 18.92
N ASP A 71 3.52 -4.52 19.64
CA ASP A 71 3.41 -5.95 19.91
C ASP A 71 2.86 -6.69 18.69
N VAL A 72 3.06 -8.01 18.67
CA VAL A 72 2.67 -8.82 17.53
C VAL A 72 1.16 -8.77 17.30
N GLY A 73 0.37 -8.67 18.36
CA GLY A 73 -1.08 -8.57 18.20
C GLY A 73 -1.49 -7.35 17.40
N ARG A 74 -0.82 -6.22 17.63
CA ARG A 74 -1.10 -5.01 16.85
C ARG A 74 -0.68 -5.19 15.40
N VAL A 75 0.46 -5.84 15.18
CA VAL A 75 0.91 -6.12 13.82
C VAL A 75 -0.11 -7.03 13.12
N ASP A 76 -0.59 -8.06 13.80
CA ASP A 76 -1.56 -8.98 13.21
C ASP A 76 -2.84 -8.24 12.80
N ARG A 77 -3.34 -7.38 13.65
CA ARG A 77 -4.55 -6.62 13.33
C ARG A 77 -4.31 -5.66 12.17
N ALA A 78 -3.11 -5.06 12.13
CA ALA A 78 -2.75 -4.17 11.05
C ALA A 78 -2.68 -4.92 9.72
N LEU A 79 -2.05 -6.10 9.73
CA LEU A 79 -1.95 -6.91 8.51
C LEU A 79 -3.32 -7.37 8.04
N GLU A 80 -4.20 -7.73 8.97
CA GLU A 80 -5.53 -8.13 8.63
C GLU A 80 -6.27 -6.98 7.95
N ARG A 81 -6.10 -5.78 8.46
CA ARG A 81 -6.72 -4.60 7.86
C ARG A 81 -6.17 -4.32 6.46
N LEU A 82 -4.86 -4.50 6.27
CA LEU A 82 -4.27 -4.32 4.96
C LEU A 82 -4.72 -5.38 3.96
N LEU A 83 -4.88 -6.61 4.41
CA LEU A 83 -5.41 -7.68 3.57
C LEU A 83 -6.86 -7.38 3.18
N ASP A 84 -7.67 -6.96 4.13
CA ASP A 84 -9.06 -6.64 3.86
C ASP A 84 -9.20 -5.47 2.91
N ALA A 85 -8.28 -4.54 2.98
CA ALA A 85 -8.29 -3.38 2.08
C ALA A 85 -7.76 -3.70 0.69
N GLY A 86 -7.19 -4.87 0.49
CA GLY A 86 -6.64 -5.24 -0.81
C GLY A 86 -5.31 -4.58 -1.12
N LEU A 87 -4.62 -4.08 -0.11
CA LEU A 87 -3.35 -3.40 -0.33
C LEU A 87 -2.16 -4.32 -0.26
N VAL A 88 -2.32 -5.47 0.36
CA VAL A 88 -1.24 -6.47 0.44
C VAL A 88 -1.82 -7.86 0.27
N ASP A 89 -0.95 -8.80 0.00
CA ASP A 89 -1.32 -10.21 -0.02
C ASP A 89 -0.20 -11.02 0.62
N LEU A 90 -0.53 -12.22 1.04
CA LEU A 90 0.41 -13.11 1.72
C LEU A 90 0.47 -14.45 1.02
N ARG A 91 1.68 -14.90 0.76
CA ARG A 91 1.91 -16.27 0.33
C ARG A 91 2.59 -16.98 1.48
N PRO A 92 1.84 -17.78 2.26
CA PRO A 92 2.42 -18.35 3.47
C PRO A 92 3.48 -19.38 3.16
N TRP A 93 4.48 -19.51 4.09
CA TRP A 93 5.49 -20.55 3.96
C TRP A 93 4.86 -21.92 4.12
N ARG A 94 3.83 -21.99 4.96
CA ARG A 94 3.10 -23.22 5.19
C ARG A 94 1.64 -22.94 5.00
N SER A 95 0.91 -23.89 4.49
CA SER A 95 -0.52 -23.75 4.32
C SER A 95 -1.15 -23.35 5.64
N GLY A 96 -1.86 -22.23 5.64
CA GLY A 96 -2.50 -21.72 6.84
C GLY A 96 -1.58 -21.06 7.85
N GLY A 97 -0.30 -20.96 7.56
CA GLY A 97 0.63 -20.31 8.47
C GLY A 97 0.55 -18.78 8.39
N PRO A 98 0.99 -18.10 9.43
CA PRO A 98 0.88 -16.63 9.48
C PRO A 98 2.04 -15.89 8.85
N ASP A 99 3.13 -16.55 8.58
CA ASP A 99 4.30 -15.91 7.99
C ASP A 99 4.54 -16.42 6.58
N GLY A 100 5.13 -15.61 5.76
CA GLY A 100 5.42 -15.97 4.39
C GLY A 100 5.99 -14.79 3.65
N VAL A 101 5.71 -14.73 2.37
CA VAL A 101 6.09 -13.60 1.54
C VAL A 101 4.92 -12.64 1.51
N TRP A 102 5.15 -11.42 1.96
CA TRP A 102 4.15 -10.36 1.91
C TRP A 102 4.41 -9.54 0.67
N GLN A 103 3.37 -9.21 -0.05
CA GLN A 103 3.51 -8.41 -1.25
C GLN A 103 2.60 -7.20 -1.17
N ILE A 104 3.15 -6.02 -1.47
CA ILE A 104 2.33 -4.84 -1.62
C ILE A 104 1.74 -4.87 -3.02
N LEU A 105 0.46 -4.67 -3.10
CA LEU A 105 -0.26 -4.72 -4.36
C LEU A 105 -0.45 -3.33 -4.93
N PRO A 106 -0.68 -3.22 -6.23
CA PRO A 106 -0.98 -1.92 -6.82
C PRO A 106 -2.23 -1.33 -6.20
N VAL A 107 -2.20 -0.04 -5.90
CA VAL A 107 -3.35 0.65 -5.34
C VAL A 107 -4.02 1.36 -6.48
N GLU A 108 -5.22 0.91 -6.82
CA GLU A 108 -5.92 1.54 -7.93
C GLU A 108 -6.52 2.83 -7.47
N ARG A 109 -6.42 3.83 -8.28
CA ARG A 109 -7.04 5.10 -7.96
C ARG A 109 -8.54 4.96 -8.14
N SER A 110 -9.25 5.63 -7.28
CA SER A 110 -10.67 5.62 -7.40
C SER A 110 -10.99 6.37 -8.64
N VAL A 111 -11.94 5.85 -9.34
CA VAL A 111 -12.31 6.45 -10.50
C VAL A 111 -13.36 7.33 -10.09
N THR A 112 -13.23 8.49 -10.19
CA THR A 112 -14.14 9.28 -9.68
C THR A 112 -15.17 9.34 -10.51
N THR A 113 -15.92 9.24 -10.18
CA THR A 113 -16.98 9.17 -10.76
C THR A 113 -17.40 10.13 -11.45
N ARG A 114 -16.74 10.90 -11.51
CA ARG A 114 -16.94 11.75 -12.21
C ARG A 114 -17.60 11.28 -13.22
N SER A 115 -17.17 10.47 -13.39
CA SER A 115 -17.63 9.83 -14.36
C SER A 115 -18.89 9.58 -14.01
N ALA A 116 -19.14 10.20 -13.17
CA ALA A 116 -20.29 10.16 -12.90
C ALA A 116 -20.98 9.04 -13.15
N GLY A 117 -21.35 8.54 -12.50
CA GLY A 117 -22.11 7.51 -12.67
C GLY A 117 -21.60 6.71 -13.72
N CYS A 118 -20.68 7.20 -14.29
CA CYS A 118 -20.24 6.46 -15.28
C CYS A 118 -19.20 5.69 -14.70
N MET A 119 -19.13 4.50 -14.98
CA MET A 119 -18.04 3.70 -14.60
C MET A 119 -16.90 4.08 -15.44
N SER A 120 -15.73 3.90 -14.97
CA SER A 120 -14.57 4.04 -15.80
C SER A 120 -14.67 2.98 -16.85
N VAL A 121 -13.94 3.16 -17.90
CA VAL A 121 -13.89 2.14 -18.94
C VAL A 121 -13.42 0.81 -18.35
N ALA A 122 -12.41 0.87 -17.49
CA ALA A 122 -11.92 -0.36 -16.88
C ALA A 122 -13.00 -1.04 -16.05
N ASP A 123 -13.75 -0.27 -15.27
CA ASP A 123 -14.80 -0.85 -14.47
C ASP A 123 -15.90 -1.43 -15.33
N LEU A 124 -16.24 -0.72 -16.39
CA LEU A 124 -17.24 -1.19 -17.30
C LEU A 124 -16.81 -2.51 -17.92
N LEU A 125 -15.59 -2.56 -18.39
CA LEU A 125 -15.11 -3.77 -19.04
C LEU A 125 -15.02 -4.94 -18.07
N ARG A 126 -14.67 -4.66 -16.82
CA ARG A 126 -14.66 -5.72 -15.83
C ARG A 126 -16.06 -6.22 -15.56
N SER A 127 -16.99 -5.32 -15.42
CA SER A 127 -18.35 -5.72 -15.11
C SER A 127 -18.98 -6.50 -16.26
N LEU A 128 -18.50 -6.27 -17.46
CA LEU A 128 -18.99 -6.99 -18.62
C LEU A 128 -18.23 -8.29 -18.83
N GLY A 129 -17.22 -8.52 -18.03
CA GLY A 129 -16.46 -9.74 -18.20
C GLY A 129 -15.48 -9.70 -19.35
N VAL A 130 -15.27 -8.54 -19.91
CA VAL A 130 -14.37 -8.46 -21.05
C VAL A 130 -12.94 -8.45 -20.59
N ILE A 131 -12.73 -7.81 -19.49
CA ILE A 131 -11.40 -7.77 -18.99
C ILE A 131 -11.46 -8.59 -17.81
N ARG A 132 -10.72 -9.19 -17.59
CA ARG A 132 -10.78 -9.89 -16.56
C ARG A 132 -10.18 -9.49 -15.59
N GLN A 133 -10.14 -9.07 -15.07
CA GLN A 133 -9.67 -8.66 -14.28
C GLN A 133 -8.74 -8.79 -14.10
N PRO A 134 -8.43 -8.45 -14.28
CA PRO A 134 -7.80 -8.41 -14.55
C PRO A 134 -7.29 -8.80 -14.71
N PRO A 135 -7.21 -8.80 -14.99
CA PRO A 135 -6.97 -9.23 -15.22
C PRO A 135 -6.60 -9.49 -15.13
N VAL A 136 -6.65 -9.55 -15.06
CA VAL A 136 -6.59 -9.82 -14.91
C VAL A 136 -6.36 -9.93 -14.89
#